data_bf4711a74998c94bd0bfae232dac8ff2
#
_entry.id   bf4711a74998c94bd0bfae232dac8ff2
#
_cell.length_a   1.000
_cell.length_b   1.000
_cell.length_c   1.000
_cell.angle_alpha   90.00
_cell.angle_beta   90.00
_cell.angle_gamma   90.00
#
_symmetry.space_group_name_H-M   'P 1'
#
loop_
_entity.id
_entity.type
_entity.pdbx_description
1 polymer ?
#
loop_
_entity_poly.entity_id
_entity_poly.type
_entity_poly.pdbx_seq_one_letter_code
_entity_poly.pdbx_strand_id
1 'polypeptide(L)'
;MGSAREFEGKKPVWLIDGDGSFQMTSEELAAAFLDHAPVKIAILNNSVYGMVRQWQTLFYEHHYSQTNLLDGEAHGADGAAALADGDAPLEVPDFIKLAEAYGCVGIRAFTEEEAIAAIEKANQINDRPVLIDFRVWKDAMVWPMVAAGAPNDEVTYKPGIKPLAGGTRLREPSGRACDRR
;
A
#
# COMPACT_ATOMS: atom_id res chain seq x y z
N MET A 1 -0.01 -19.67 2.44
CA MET A 1 -0.89 -20.87 2.40
C MET A 1 -0.47 -21.93 3.42
N GLY A 2 0.79 -22.37 3.50
CA GLY A 2 1.24 -23.39 4.45
C GLY A 2 0.82 -23.15 5.89
N SER A 3 1.05 -21.95 6.43
CA SER A 3 0.66 -21.59 7.80
C SER A 3 -0.85 -21.66 8.04
N ALA A 4 -1.67 -21.30 7.06
CA ALA A 4 -3.13 -21.36 7.19
C ALA A 4 -3.64 -22.80 7.27
N ARG A 5 -2.99 -23.72 6.55
CA ARG A 5 -3.25 -25.17 6.63
C ARG A 5 -2.80 -25.76 7.98
N GLU A 6 -1.62 -25.37 8.45
CA GLU A 6 -1.07 -25.87 9.72
C GLU A 6 -1.98 -25.55 10.90
N PHE A 7 -2.54 -24.35 10.90
CA PHE A 7 -3.44 -23.95 11.99
C PHE A 7 -4.88 -24.45 11.83
N GLU A 8 -5.24 -25.08 10.72
CA GLU A 8 -6.59 -25.64 10.47
C GLU A 8 -7.72 -24.66 10.78
N GLY A 9 -7.52 -23.38 10.50
CA GLY A 9 -8.49 -22.32 10.82
C GLY A 9 -8.61 -21.95 12.31
N LYS A 10 -7.85 -22.60 13.20
CA LYS A 10 -7.89 -22.32 14.66
C LYS A 10 -7.22 -21.00 15.03
N LYS A 11 -6.34 -20.48 14.15
CA LYS A 11 -5.70 -19.18 14.29
C LYS A 11 -5.79 -18.42 12.98
N PRO A 12 -6.16 -17.12 13.01
CA PRO A 12 -6.17 -16.31 11.81
C PRO A 12 -4.74 -16.13 11.28
N VAL A 13 -4.56 -16.32 9.98
CA VAL A 13 -3.30 -16.04 9.28
C VAL A 13 -3.52 -14.82 8.42
N TRP A 14 -2.76 -13.77 8.68
CA TRP A 14 -2.83 -12.51 7.96
C TRP A 14 -1.61 -12.34 7.04
N LEU A 15 -1.86 -11.94 5.80
CA LEU A 15 -0.89 -11.41 4.86
C LEU A 15 -1.14 -9.90 4.77
N ILE A 16 -0.11 -9.09 4.98
CA ILE A 16 -0.16 -7.63 4.80
C ILE A 16 0.73 -7.30 3.60
N ASP A 17 0.16 -6.64 2.61
CA ASP A 17 0.85 -6.33 1.36
C ASP A 17 0.42 -4.98 0.79
N GLY A 18 1.18 -4.44 -0.16
CA GLY A 18 0.79 -3.26 -0.94
C GLY A 18 0.06 -3.66 -2.22
N ASP A 19 -0.67 -2.71 -2.80
CA ASP A 19 -1.40 -2.86 -4.05
C ASP A 19 -0.50 -3.26 -5.23
N GLY A 20 0.67 -2.65 -5.34
CA GLY A 20 1.61 -2.95 -6.42
C GLY A 20 2.28 -4.31 -6.28
N SER A 21 2.69 -4.72 -5.08
CA SER A 21 3.35 -6.01 -4.86
C SER A 21 2.36 -7.16 -4.94
N PHE A 22 1.14 -7.00 -4.43
CA PHE A 22 0.11 -8.03 -4.52
C PHE A 22 -0.25 -8.39 -5.97
N GLN A 23 -0.22 -7.43 -6.89
CA GLN A 23 -0.48 -7.69 -8.31
C GLN A 23 0.51 -8.68 -8.94
N MET A 24 1.72 -8.81 -8.40
CA MET A 24 2.76 -9.67 -8.98
C MET A 24 2.47 -11.16 -8.80
N THR A 25 1.61 -11.53 -7.83
CA THR A 25 1.26 -12.92 -7.50
C THR A 25 -0.22 -13.10 -7.16
N SER A 26 -1.08 -12.22 -7.67
CA SER A 26 -2.52 -12.23 -7.37
C SER A 26 -3.23 -13.51 -7.83
N GLU A 27 -2.67 -14.23 -8.81
CA GLU A 27 -3.15 -15.53 -9.29
C GLU A 27 -3.11 -16.63 -8.22
N GLU A 28 -2.29 -16.48 -7.18
CA GLU A 28 -2.24 -17.39 -6.04
C GLU A 28 -3.55 -17.44 -5.23
N LEU A 29 -4.45 -16.48 -5.45
CA LEU A 29 -5.81 -16.52 -4.91
C LEU A 29 -6.57 -17.78 -5.37
N ALA A 30 -6.34 -18.26 -6.60
CA ALA A 30 -6.94 -19.47 -7.11
C ALA A 30 -6.55 -20.68 -6.27
N ALA A 31 -5.25 -20.83 -6.01
CA ALA A 31 -4.73 -21.93 -5.19
C ALA A 31 -5.23 -21.81 -3.73
N ALA A 32 -5.24 -20.60 -3.17
CA ALA A 32 -5.74 -20.36 -1.82
C ALA A 32 -7.22 -20.74 -1.67
N PHE A 33 -8.03 -20.43 -2.67
CA PHE A 33 -9.46 -20.77 -2.69
C PHE A 33 -9.67 -22.29 -2.82
N LEU A 34 -9.01 -22.95 -3.80
CA LEU A 34 -9.14 -24.37 -4.03
C LEU A 34 -8.65 -25.23 -2.86
N ASP A 35 -7.65 -24.73 -2.17
CA ASP A 35 -7.10 -25.37 -0.97
C ASP A 35 -7.89 -25.07 0.31
N HIS A 36 -8.99 -24.34 0.23
CA HIS A 36 -9.77 -23.86 1.38
C HIS A 36 -8.91 -23.20 2.46
N ALA A 37 -7.87 -22.47 2.05
CA ALA A 37 -6.96 -21.81 2.96
C ALA A 37 -7.55 -20.47 3.44
N PRO A 38 -7.97 -20.32 4.72
CA PRO A 38 -8.69 -19.14 5.21
C PRO A 38 -7.74 -17.98 5.52
N VAL A 39 -6.89 -17.64 4.55
CA VAL A 39 -5.95 -16.51 4.67
C VAL A 39 -6.72 -15.18 4.62
N LYS A 40 -6.36 -14.26 5.51
CA LYS A 40 -6.82 -12.87 5.50
C LYS A 40 -5.76 -12.02 4.83
N ILE A 41 -6.11 -11.34 3.77
CA ILE A 41 -5.20 -10.55 2.95
C ILE A 41 -5.57 -9.08 3.14
N ALA A 42 -4.67 -8.31 3.75
CA ALA A 42 -4.81 -6.88 3.94
C ALA A 42 -3.96 -6.16 2.89
N ILE A 43 -4.62 -5.54 1.91
CA ILE A 43 -3.95 -4.71 0.92
C ILE A 43 -3.96 -3.26 1.39
N LEU A 44 -2.78 -2.68 1.64
CA LEU A 44 -2.63 -1.26 1.89
C LEU A 44 -2.54 -0.54 0.56
N ASN A 45 -3.69 -0.13 0.06
CA ASN A 45 -3.86 0.40 -1.30
C ASN A 45 -3.78 1.91 -1.31
N ASN A 46 -2.65 2.44 -1.75
CA ASN A 46 -2.44 3.87 -2.00
C ASN A 46 -2.47 4.23 -3.49
N SER A 47 -2.78 3.27 -4.36
CA SER A 47 -2.88 3.41 -5.82
C SER A 47 -1.59 3.88 -6.51
N VAL A 48 -0.45 3.70 -5.86
CA VAL A 48 0.87 4.10 -6.38
C VAL A 48 1.96 3.14 -5.91
N TYR A 49 3.05 3.06 -6.66
CA TYR A 49 4.30 2.47 -6.14
C TYR A 49 4.93 3.44 -5.14
N GLY A 50 4.48 3.37 -3.87
CA GLY A 50 4.71 4.39 -2.85
C GLY A 50 6.18 4.74 -2.62
N MET A 51 7.08 3.73 -2.51
CA MET A 51 8.50 3.98 -2.30
C MET A 51 9.14 4.68 -3.50
N VAL A 52 8.79 4.28 -4.73
CA VAL A 52 9.30 4.92 -5.95
C VAL A 52 8.79 6.37 -6.04
N ARG A 53 7.51 6.59 -5.75
CA ARG A 53 6.93 7.92 -5.68
C ARG A 53 7.61 8.80 -4.64
N GLN A 54 7.91 8.28 -3.44
CA GLN A 54 8.66 9.00 -2.41
C GLN A 54 10.03 9.45 -2.91
N TRP A 55 10.76 8.61 -3.63
CA TRP A 55 12.05 8.97 -4.22
C TRP A 55 11.91 10.04 -5.29
N GLN A 56 10.90 9.93 -6.15
CA GLN A 56 10.62 10.96 -7.17
C GLN A 56 10.26 12.30 -6.51
N THR A 57 9.52 12.28 -5.42
CA THR A 57 9.23 13.48 -4.62
C THR A 57 10.49 14.12 -4.04
N LEU A 58 11.37 13.31 -3.43
CA LEU A 58 12.52 13.81 -2.66
C LEU A 58 13.75 14.12 -3.51
N PHE A 59 13.95 13.41 -4.62
CA PHE A 59 15.21 13.47 -5.38
C PHE A 59 15.03 13.90 -6.84
N TYR A 60 13.81 13.92 -7.36
CA TYR A 60 13.50 14.20 -8.76
C TYR A 60 12.49 15.33 -8.95
N GLU A 61 12.42 16.28 -8.01
CA GLU A 61 11.59 17.50 -8.12
C GLU A 61 10.11 17.21 -8.48
N HIS A 62 9.55 16.12 -7.93
CA HIS A 62 8.18 15.67 -8.17
C HIS A 62 7.90 15.25 -9.64
N HIS A 63 8.93 14.93 -10.41
CA HIS A 63 8.74 14.34 -11.74
C HIS A 63 8.30 12.87 -11.61
N TYR A 64 7.01 12.67 -11.52
CA TYR A 64 6.42 11.32 -11.40
C TYR A 64 6.35 10.63 -12.75
N SER A 65 6.89 9.41 -12.82
CA SER A 65 6.85 8.58 -14.02
C SER A 65 6.65 7.12 -13.65
N GLN A 66 5.69 6.47 -14.28
CA GLN A 66 5.40 5.03 -14.13
C GLN A 66 5.12 4.58 -12.69
N THR A 67 4.56 5.45 -11.85
CA THR A 67 4.29 5.16 -10.43
C THR A 67 2.82 5.14 -10.06
N ASN A 68 1.94 5.62 -10.92
CA ASN A 68 0.50 5.61 -10.68
C ASN A 68 -0.12 4.29 -11.16
N LEU A 69 -1.01 3.74 -10.34
CA LEU A 69 -1.81 2.53 -10.63
C LEU A 69 -3.28 2.87 -10.95
N LEU A 70 -3.59 4.16 -11.12
CA LEU A 70 -4.89 4.66 -11.54
C LEU A 70 -4.90 4.92 -13.04
N ASP A 71 -6.07 4.68 -13.68
CA ASP A 71 -6.27 5.02 -15.09
C ASP A 71 -6.46 6.53 -15.29
N GLY A 72 -5.95 7.02 -16.45
CA GLY A 72 -6.31 8.28 -17.06
C GLY A 72 -5.83 9.55 -16.38
N GLU A 73 -6.61 10.61 -16.53
CA GLU A 73 -6.27 12.00 -16.25
C GLU A 73 -6.06 12.37 -14.76
N ALA A 74 -6.22 11.41 -13.86
CA ALA A 74 -5.91 11.59 -12.42
C ALA A 74 -4.40 11.82 -12.14
N HIS A 75 -3.62 12.06 -13.17
CA HIS A 75 -2.18 12.41 -13.08
C HIS A 75 -1.93 13.83 -12.56
N GLY A 76 -2.99 14.62 -12.31
CA GLY A 76 -2.85 15.96 -11.72
C GLY A 76 -2.28 15.92 -10.31
N ALA A 77 -1.56 16.97 -9.92
CA ALA A 77 -0.91 17.13 -8.61
C ALA A 77 -1.89 17.01 -7.40
N ASP A 78 -3.20 17.04 -7.66
CA ASP A 78 -4.25 17.19 -6.67
C ASP A 78 -5.12 15.93 -6.45
N GLY A 79 -4.60 14.76 -6.73
CA GLY A 79 -5.32 13.48 -6.61
C GLY A 79 -6.01 13.15 -5.27
N ALA A 80 -6.07 14.10 -4.35
CA ALA A 80 -6.89 14.03 -3.15
C ALA A 80 -8.39 14.24 -3.43
N ALA A 81 -8.75 14.87 -4.55
CA ALA A 81 -10.14 15.15 -4.92
C ALA A 81 -10.89 13.92 -5.48
N ALA A 82 -10.18 12.89 -5.91
CA ALA A 82 -10.77 11.71 -6.55
C ALA A 82 -11.41 10.70 -5.58
N LEU A 83 -11.26 10.89 -4.27
CA LEU A 83 -11.81 9.96 -3.27
C LEU A 83 -13.22 10.34 -2.77
N ALA A 84 -13.78 11.48 -3.22
CA ALA A 84 -15.00 12.03 -2.61
C ALA A 84 -16.29 11.89 -3.43
N ASP A 85 -16.23 11.54 -4.71
CA ASP A 85 -17.43 11.48 -5.57
C ASP A 85 -17.46 10.20 -6.41
N GLY A 86 -18.70 9.73 -6.69
CA GLY A 86 -19.00 8.45 -7.33
C GLY A 86 -18.49 8.22 -8.76
N ASP A 87 -17.67 9.13 -9.30
CA ASP A 87 -16.92 9.03 -10.56
C ASP A 87 -15.41 8.86 -10.30
N ALA A 88 -15.05 8.13 -9.26
CA ALA A 88 -13.64 7.82 -9.01
C ALA A 88 -13.01 7.16 -10.25
N PRO A 89 -11.78 7.58 -10.65
CA PRO A 89 -11.09 6.98 -11.78
C PRO A 89 -10.99 5.47 -11.60
N LEU A 90 -11.17 4.73 -12.69
CA LEU A 90 -11.07 3.27 -12.69
C LEU A 90 -9.71 2.87 -12.17
N GLU A 91 -9.71 2.17 -11.06
CA GLU A 91 -8.54 1.54 -10.51
C GLU A 91 -8.36 0.16 -11.14
N VAL A 92 -7.16 -0.13 -11.60
CA VAL A 92 -6.86 -1.42 -12.22
C VAL A 92 -5.70 -2.07 -11.46
N PRO A 93 -5.93 -3.24 -10.88
CA PRO A 93 -7.20 -3.97 -10.82
C PRO A 93 -8.14 -3.44 -9.74
N ASP A 94 -9.45 -3.63 -9.93
CA ASP A 94 -10.40 -3.57 -8.82
C ASP A 94 -10.23 -4.83 -7.96
N PHE A 95 -9.59 -4.69 -6.81
CA PHE A 95 -9.23 -5.83 -5.95
C PHE A 95 -10.45 -6.57 -5.39
N ILE A 96 -11.61 -5.90 -5.27
CA ILE A 96 -12.83 -6.57 -4.82
C ILE A 96 -13.34 -7.51 -5.90
N LYS A 97 -13.47 -7.01 -7.13
CA LYS A 97 -13.90 -7.85 -8.27
C LYS A 97 -12.89 -8.97 -8.55
N LEU A 98 -11.61 -8.70 -8.38
CA LEU A 98 -10.55 -9.71 -8.51
C LEU A 98 -10.73 -10.82 -7.47
N ALA A 99 -10.93 -10.47 -6.19
CA ALA A 99 -11.17 -11.45 -5.14
C ALA A 99 -12.42 -12.30 -5.42
N GLU A 100 -13.52 -11.65 -5.79
CA GLU A 100 -14.78 -12.31 -6.13
C GLU A 100 -14.63 -13.25 -7.34
N ALA A 101 -13.87 -12.85 -8.37
CA ALA A 101 -13.60 -13.68 -9.54
C ALA A 101 -12.86 -14.97 -9.18
N TYR A 102 -12.05 -14.95 -8.13
CA TYR A 102 -11.37 -16.15 -7.59
C TYR A 102 -12.19 -16.89 -6.52
N GLY A 103 -13.45 -16.49 -6.27
CA GLY A 103 -14.30 -17.11 -5.24
C GLY A 103 -13.96 -16.68 -3.80
N CYS A 104 -13.06 -15.74 -3.62
CA CYS A 104 -12.71 -15.16 -2.34
C CYS A 104 -13.72 -14.09 -1.90
N VAL A 105 -13.70 -13.71 -0.63
CA VAL A 105 -14.51 -12.58 -0.14
C VAL A 105 -13.72 -11.29 -0.29
N GLY A 106 -14.28 -10.30 -0.99
CA GLY A 106 -13.72 -8.96 -1.11
C GLY A 106 -14.41 -7.97 -0.16
N ILE A 107 -13.65 -7.14 0.55
CA ILE A 107 -14.16 -6.07 1.41
C ILE A 107 -13.32 -4.83 1.15
N ARG A 108 -13.96 -3.64 1.02
CA ARG A 108 -13.24 -2.36 0.88
C ARG A 108 -13.50 -1.50 2.10
N ALA A 109 -12.49 -0.76 2.55
CA ALA A 109 -12.55 0.12 3.70
C ALA A 109 -11.83 1.44 3.41
N PHE A 110 -12.52 2.57 3.66
CA PHE A 110 -12.02 3.93 3.47
C PHE A 110 -11.78 4.66 4.80
N THR A 111 -12.49 4.26 5.88
CA THR A 111 -12.41 4.90 7.19
C THR A 111 -11.89 3.92 8.23
N GLU A 112 -11.50 4.44 9.40
CA GLU A 112 -11.05 3.62 10.52
C GLU A 112 -12.16 2.69 11.02
N GLU A 113 -13.40 3.18 11.10
CA GLU A 113 -14.56 2.40 11.51
C GLU A 113 -14.82 1.24 10.54
N GLU A 114 -14.77 1.51 9.22
CA GLU A 114 -14.90 0.48 8.19
C GLU A 114 -13.76 -0.53 8.24
N ALA A 115 -12.53 -0.09 8.53
CA ALA A 115 -11.38 -0.97 8.68
C ALA A 115 -11.55 -1.92 9.86
N ILE A 116 -12.00 -1.43 11.03
CA ILE A 116 -12.28 -2.27 12.20
C ILE A 116 -13.37 -3.30 11.86
N ALA A 117 -14.48 -2.86 11.29
CA ALA A 117 -15.57 -3.75 10.90
C ALA A 117 -15.14 -4.81 9.86
N ALA A 118 -14.29 -4.43 8.89
CA ALA A 118 -13.74 -5.34 7.89
C ALA A 118 -12.86 -6.42 8.52
N ILE A 119 -11.99 -6.04 9.47
CA ILE A 119 -11.12 -6.97 10.19
C ILE A 119 -11.96 -7.95 11.03
N GLU A 120 -12.96 -7.46 11.76
CA GLU A 120 -13.86 -8.30 12.56
C GLU A 120 -14.60 -9.30 11.68
N LYS A 121 -15.17 -8.83 10.57
CA LYS A 121 -15.87 -9.67 9.59
C LYS A 121 -14.94 -10.71 8.98
N ALA A 122 -13.73 -10.33 8.59
CA ALA A 122 -12.74 -11.24 8.03
C ALA A 122 -12.36 -12.35 9.00
N ASN A 123 -12.21 -12.04 10.28
CA ASN A 123 -11.87 -13.04 11.32
C ASN A 123 -12.98 -14.08 11.54
N GLN A 124 -14.22 -13.77 11.19
CA GLN A 124 -15.36 -14.70 11.30
C GLN A 124 -15.44 -15.68 10.10
N ILE A 125 -14.84 -15.36 8.96
CA ILE A 125 -14.89 -16.18 7.75
C ILE A 125 -13.69 -17.12 7.75
N ASN A 126 -13.91 -18.41 7.93
CA ASN A 126 -12.85 -19.41 8.07
C ASN A 126 -12.95 -20.57 7.05
N ASP A 127 -13.80 -20.43 6.04
CA ASP A 127 -13.99 -21.42 4.97
C ASP A 127 -13.30 -21.05 3.64
N ARG A 128 -12.84 -19.80 3.50
CA ARG A 128 -12.21 -19.30 2.27
C ARG A 128 -11.33 -18.09 2.52
N PRO A 129 -10.48 -17.68 1.56
CA PRO A 129 -9.70 -16.45 1.64
C PRO A 129 -10.59 -15.21 1.70
N VAL A 130 -10.13 -14.20 2.46
CA VAL A 130 -10.75 -12.87 2.51
C VAL A 130 -9.70 -11.84 2.13
N LEU A 131 -10.02 -10.98 1.18
CA LEU A 131 -9.19 -9.86 0.77
C LEU A 131 -9.85 -8.55 1.23
N ILE A 132 -9.10 -7.73 1.96
CA ILE A 132 -9.53 -6.40 2.36
C ILE A 132 -8.68 -5.36 1.66
N ASP A 133 -9.32 -4.50 0.89
CA ASP A 133 -8.73 -3.35 0.21
C ASP A 133 -8.85 -2.13 1.13
N PHE A 134 -7.80 -1.86 1.92
CA PHE A 134 -7.69 -0.66 2.76
C PHE A 134 -7.20 0.51 1.93
N ARG A 135 -8.07 1.49 1.74
CA ARG A 135 -7.73 2.70 0.99
C ARG A 135 -6.93 3.66 1.87
N VAL A 136 -5.67 3.86 1.54
CA VAL A 136 -4.76 4.71 2.30
C VAL A 136 -4.27 5.89 1.48
N TRP A 137 -3.74 6.89 2.17
CA TRP A 137 -3.28 8.13 1.52
C TRP A 137 -2.07 7.89 0.62
N LYS A 138 -2.17 8.31 -0.66
CA LYS A 138 -1.16 8.06 -1.70
C LYS A 138 0.20 8.75 -1.47
N ASP A 139 0.20 9.90 -0.76
CA ASP A 139 1.42 10.66 -0.51
C ASP A 139 2.01 10.39 0.88
N ALA A 140 1.56 9.32 1.55
CA ALA A 140 2.19 8.84 2.77
C ALA A 140 3.64 8.43 2.48
N MET A 141 4.57 8.93 3.29
CA MET A 141 6.00 8.66 3.17
C MET A 141 6.49 7.85 4.36
N VAL A 142 7.45 6.98 4.11
CA VAL A 142 8.12 6.19 5.15
C VAL A 142 9.27 7.01 5.72
N TRP A 143 9.24 7.24 7.04
CA TRP A 143 10.26 7.96 7.77
C TRP A 143 10.63 7.21 9.07
N PRO A 144 11.87 7.23 9.51
CA PRO A 144 13.05 7.78 8.83
C PRO A 144 13.50 6.91 7.66
N MET A 145 14.31 7.45 6.74
CA MET A 145 14.86 6.69 5.62
C MET A 145 16.35 6.95 5.45
N VAL A 146 17.05 5.98 4.86
CA VAL A 146 18.44 6.13 4.40
C VAL A 146 18.42 6.22 2.89
N ALA A 147 18.97 7.29 2.31
CA ALA A 147 19.02 7.47 0.87
C ALA A 147 19.95 6.42 0.23
N ALA A 148 19.68 6.03 -1.02
CA ALA A 148 20.54 5.11 -1.75
C ALA A 148 21.98 5.63 -1.82
N GLY A 149 22.95 4.78 -1.46
CA GLY A 149 24.38 5.14 -1.39
C GLY A 149 24.80 5.90 -0.14
N ALA A 150 23.90 6.26 0.77
CA ALA A 150 24.24 6.83 2.06
C ALA A 150 24.57 5.74 3.09
N PRO A 151 25.49 5.99 4.03
CA PRO A 151 25.76 5.08 5.14
C PRO A 151 24.57 5.06 6.13
N ASN A 152 24.44 3.98 6.91
CA ASN A 152 23.30 3.77 7.81
C ASN A 152 23.19 4.78 8.96
N ASP A 153 24.23 5.55 9.23
CA ASP A 153 24.26 6.62 10.22
C ASP A 153 23.83 7.99 9.64
N GLU A 154 23.65 8.09 8.32
CA GLU A 154 23.09 9.27 7.64
C GLU A 154 21.59 9.07 7.35
N VAL A 155 20.78 9.30 8.37
CA VAL A 155 19.33 9.11 8.29
C VAL A 155 18.60 10.40 7.94
N THR A 156 17.70 10.31 6.97
CA THR A 156 16.80 11.42 6.59
C THR A 156 15.49 11.31 7.35
N TYR A 157 15.07 12.39 7.97
CA TYR A 157 13.81 12.50 8.72
C TYR A 157 12.80 13.37 7.96
N LYS A 158 11.51 13.18 8.29
CA LYS A 158 10.47 14.08 7.83
C LYS A 158 10.82 15.53 8.23
N PRO A 159 10.69 16.53 7.32
CA PRO A 159 10.91 17.92 7.64
C PRO A 159 10.13 18.33 8.89
N GLY A 160 10.80 19.05 9.82
CA GLY A 160 10.21 19.49 11.09
C GLY A 160 10.26 18.47 12.25
N ILE A 161 10.68 17.24 12.02
CA ILE A 161 10.92 16.27 13.10
C ILE A 161 12.38 16.35 13.54
N LYS A 162 12.62 16.62 14.83
CA LYS A 162 13.97 16.53 15.41
C LYS A 162 14.29 15.05 15.71
N PRO A 163 15.51 14.57 15.35
CA PRO A 163 15.94 13.25 15.74
C PRO A 163 15.99 13.11 17.26
N LEU A 164 15.78 11.91 17.74
CA LEU A 164 16.06 11.57 19.13
C LEU A 164 17.54 11.81 19.41
N ALA A 165 17.84 12.54 20.50
CA ALA A 165 19.21 12.88 20.89
C ALA A 165 20.05 11.63 21.07
N GLY A 166 21.03 11.40 20.17
CA GLY A 166 21.92 10.25 20.20
C GLY A 166 22.59 9.95 18.87
N GLY A 167 23.34 10.88 18.32
CA GLY A 167 24.45 10.56 17.42
C GLY A 167 24.18 10.34 15.94
N THR A 168 22.98 10.62 15.43
CA THR A 168 22.71 10.47 13.98
C THR A 168 22.94 11.81 13.26
N ARG A 169 23.77 11.84 12.23
CA ARG A 169 23.94 13.04 11.38
C ARG A 169 22.68 13.25 10.57
N LEU A 170 22.13 14.46 10.67
CA LEU A 170 20.99 14.86 9.85
C LEU A 170 21.46 15.20 8.44
N ARG A 171 20.86 14.58 7.43
CA ARG A 171 20.92 15.06 6.06
C ARG A 171 19.61 15.77 5.73
N GLU A 172 19.68 17.07 5.49
CA GLU A 172 18.54 17.75 4.89
C GLU A 172 18.41 17.28 3.42
N PRO A 173 17.18 17.05 2.92
CA PRO A 173 16.99 16.77 1.52
C PRO A 173 17.61 17.92 0.72
N SER A 174 18.60 17.62 -0.10
CA SER A 174 19.32 18.61 -0.90
C SER A 174 18.38 19.18 -1.96
N GLY A 175 17.68 20.25 -1.64
CA GLY A 175 17.07 21.12 -2.63
C GLY A 175 18.18 21.74 -3.46
N ARG A 176 18.65 21.09 -4.51
CA ARG A 176 19.39 21.78 -5.56
C ARG A 176 18.39 22.59 -6.34
N ALA A 177 18.38 23.89 -6.09
CA ALA A 177 17.76 24.83 -7.00
C ALA A 177 18.39 24.56 -8.38
N CYS A 178 17.55 24.18 -9.33
CA CYS A 178 17.94 24.10 -10.74
C CYS A 178 18.19 25.52 -11.21
N ASP A 179 19.47 25.90 -11.33
CA ASP A 179 19.88 27.17 -11.90
C ASP A 179 19.57 27.10 -13.39
N ARG A 180 18.47 27.73 -13.80
CA ARG A 180 18.09 27.83 -15.22
C ARG A 180 19.07 28.79 -15.89
N ARG A 181 19.93 28.28 -16.74
CA ARG A 181 20.53 29.03 -17.83
C ARG A 181 19.92 28.58 -19.17
#